data_eb899410315e25655adb3365422782f6
#
_entry.id   eb899410315e25655adb3365422782f6
#
_cell.length_a   1.000
_cell.length_b   1.000
_cell.length_c   1.000
_cell.angle_alpha   90.00
_cell.angle_beta   90.00
_cell.angle_gamma   90.00
#
_symmetry.space_group_name_H-M   'P 1'
#
loop_
_entity.id
_entity.type
_entity.pdbx_description
1 polymer ?
#
loop_
_entity_poly.entity_id
_entity_poly.type
_entity_poly.pdbx_seq_one_letter_code
_entity_poly.pdbx_strand_id
1 'polypeptide(L)' 'MNERMHAIKELEKAGYVFKRHGGNHDIYYNAALKCSIPLKRHDFNKNDLRYIQKEIEQGVKK' A
#
# COMPACT_ATOMS: atom_id res chain seq x y z
N MET A 1 16.15 -0.35 6.43
CA MET A 1 14.69 -0.33 6.16
C MET A 1 14.32 -1.52 5.29
N ASN A 2 13.28 -2.26 5.65
CA ASN A 2 12.88 -3.42 4.86
C ASN A 2 11.87 -3.00 3.78
N GLU A 3 11.54 -3.93 2.89
CA GLU A 3 10.66 -3.67 1.77
C GLU A 3 9.25 -3.25 2.20
N ARG A 4 8.76 -3.84 3.30
CA ARG A 4 7.43 -3.52 3.78
C ARG A 4 7.37 -2.08 4.31
N MET A 5 8.37 -1.65 5.05
CA MET A 5 8.42 -0.28 5.54
C MET A 5 8.57 0.72 4.39
N HIS A 6 9.32 0.34 3.38
CA HIS A 6 9.45 1.17 2.18
C HIS A 6 8.08 1.35 1.51
N ALA A 7 7.32 0.24 1.41
CA ALA A 7 5.98 0.30 0.83
C ALA A 7 5.05 1.20 1.65
N ILE A 8 5.12 1.11 2.99
CA ILE A 8 4.30 1.94 3.86
C ILE A 8 4.60 3.41 3.62
N LYS A 9 5.88 3.77 3.54
CA LYS A 9 6.26 5.16 3.30
C LYS A 9 5.78 5.66 1.94
N GLU A 10 5.86 4.80 0.92
CA GLU A 10 5.34 5.15 -0.40
C GLU A 10 3.83 5.37 -0.37
N LEU A 11 3.11 4.53 0.35
CA LEU A 11 1.67 4.67 0.50
C LEU A 11 1.32 5.99 1.20
N GLU A 12 2.02 6.29 2.29
CA GLU A 12 1.77 7.52 3.03
C GLU A 12 2.06 8.76 2.19
N LYS A 13 3.13 8.72 1.41
CA LYS A 13 3.49 9.82 0.52
C LYS A 13 2.40 10.06 -0.53
N ALA A 14 1.74 8.99 -0.95
CA ALA A 14 0.70 9.07 -1.97
C ALA A 14 -0.67 9.43 -1.39
N GLY A 15 -0.76 9.61 -0.07
CA GLY A 15 -2.01 10.00 0.56
C GLY A 15 -2.82 8.84 1.13
N TYR A 16 -2.24 7.65 1.17
CA TYR A 16 -2.89 6.49 1.77
C TYR A 16 -2.61 6.44 3.27
N VAL A 17 -3.60 6.05 4.03
CA VAL A 17 -3.45 5.88 5.48
C VAL A 17 -3.98 4.52 5.89
N PHE A 18 -3.45 4.00 6.98
CA PHE A 18 -3.92 2.73 7.52
C PHE A 18 -5.39 2.86 7.92
N LYS A 19 -6.22 1.95 7.45
CA LYS A 19 -7.65 1.96 7.75
C LYS A 19 -8.03 0.85 8.72
N ARG A 20 -7.62 -0.38 8.44
CA ARG A 20 -7.99 -1.51 9.28
C ARG A 20 -7.15 -2.75 8.95
N HIS A 21 -7.20 -3.74 9.83
CA HIS A 21 -6.63 -5.05 9.55
C HIS A 21 -7.66 -5.87 8.77
N GLY A 22 -7.20 -6.56 7.74
CA GLY A 22 -8.06 -7.44 6.97
C GLY A 22 -7.39 -8.78 6.75
N GLY A 23 -7.63 -9.72 7.64
CA GLY A 23 -7.02 -11.04 7.53
C GLY A 23 -5.50 -10.96 7.52
N ASN A 24 -4.87 -11.40 6.45
CA ASN A 24 -3.42 -11.38 6.31
C ASN A 24 -2.89 -10.08 5.73
N HIS A 25 -3.74 -9.09 5.56
CA HIS A 25 -3.38 -7.81 4.96
C HIS A 25 -3.81 -6.65 5.84
N ASP A 26 -3.06 -5.57 5.76
CA ASP A 26 -3.48 -4.29 6.32
C ASP A 26 -4.04 -3.45 5.19
N ILE A 27 -5.22 -2.88 5.39
CA ILE A 27 -5.88 -2.10 4.35
C ILE A 27 -5.50 -0.63 4.48
N TYR A 28 -4.90 -0.08 3.45
CA TYR A 28 -4.56 1.34 3.35
C TYR A 28 -5.54 2.02 2.41
N TYR A 29 -6.06 3.17 2.83
CA TYR A 29 -7.11 3.85 2.11
C TYR A 29 -6.71 5.28 1.75
N ASN A 30 -7.08 5.71 0.55
CA ASN A 30 -6.87 7.08 0.08
C ASN A 30 -8.23 7.73 -0.14
N ALA A 31 -8.60 8.67 0.73
CA ALA A 31 -9.90 9.32 0.66
C ALA A 31 -10.05 10.21 -0.59
N ALA A 32 -8.96 10.82 -1.02
CA ALA A 32 -9.00 11.68 -2.22
C ALA A 32 -9.27 10.88 -3.49
N LEU A 33 -8.69 9.68 -3.57
CA LEU A 33 -8.87 8.81 -4.73
C LEU A 33 -10.01 7.82 -4.55
N LYS A 34 -10.53 7.72 -3.33
CA LYS A 34 -11.60 6.78 -2.95
C LYS A 34 -11.26 5.34 -3.32
N CYS A 35 -10.02 4.96 -3.04
CA CYS A 35 -9.56 3.60 -3.31
C CYS A 35 -8.70 3.09 -2.17
N SER A 36 -8.52 1.78 -2.12
CA SER A 36 -7.73 1.15 -1.08
C SER A 36 -6.73 0.18 -1.69
N ILE A 37 -5.66 -0.07 -0.95
CA ILE A 37 -4.63 -1.02 -1.36
C ILE A 37 -4.37 -1.96 -0.19
N PRO A 38 -4.46 -3.29 -0.40
CA PRO A 38 -4.11 -4.25 0.66
C PRO A 38 -2.60 -4.38 0.74
N LEU A 39 -2.06 -4.25 1.95
CA LEU A 39 -0.63 -4.40 2.21
C LEU A 39 -0.40 -5.71 2.95
N LYS A 40 0.36 -6.60 2.34
CA LYS A 40 0.66 -7.90 2.91
C LYS A 40 1.42 -7.76 4.23
N ARG A 41 1.07 -8.55 5.23
CA ARG A 41 1.66 -8.44 6.57
C ARG A 41 2.90 -9.31 6.77
N HIS A 42 2.96 -10.46 6.10
CA HIS A 42 4.05 -11.42 6.27
C HIS A 42 4.69 -11.75 4.93
N ASP A 43 5.95 -12.17 4.98
CA ASP A 43 6.68 -12.59 3.78
C ASP A 43 6.69 -11.54 2.69
N PHE A 44 6.83 -10.28 3.09
CA PHE A 44 6.84 -9.15 2.17
C PHE A 44 8.23 -9.02 1.54
N ASN A 45 8.30 -9.16 0.23
CA ASN A 45 9.55 -9.10 -0.52
C ASN A 45 9.52 -8.03 -1.60
N LYS A 46 10.54 -8.01 -2.45
CA LYS A 46 10.66 -7.02 -3.51
C LYS A 46 9.51 -7.06 -4.51
N ASN A 47 8.99 -8.24 -4.79
CA ASN A 47 7.86 -8.36 -5.71
C ASN A 47 6.61 -7.72 -5.12
N ASP A 48 6.43 -7.87 -3.82
CA ASP A 48 5.30 -7.25 -3.14
C ASP A 48 5.45 -5.73 -3.13
N LEU A 49 6.67 -5.23 -2.94
CA LEU A 49 6.94 -3.80 -3.02
C LEU A 49 6.60 -3.25 -4.41
N ARG A 50 7.00 -3.96 -5.45
CA ARG A 50 6.69 -3.57 -6.82
C ARG A 50 5.18 -3.52 -7.06
N TYR A 51 4.48 -4.50 -6.52
CA TYR A 51 3.02 -4.55 -6.64
C TYR A 51 2.39 -3.30 -6.02
N ILE A 52 2.83 -2.93 -4.81
CA ILE A 52 2.32 -1.75 -4.13
C ILE A 52 2.63 -0.48 -4.93
N GLN A 53 3.85 -0.35 -5.43
CA GLN A 53 4.24 0.82 -6.23
C GLN A 53 3.37 0.93 -7.48
N LYS A 54 3.07 -0.19 -8.10
CA LYS A 54 2.23 -0.23 -9.30
C LYS A 54 0.79 0.19 -8.98
N GLU A 55 0.27 -0.28 -7.86
CA GLU A 55 -1.08 0.07 -7.43
C GLU A 55 -1.21 1.55 -7.13
N ILE A 56 -0.20 2.12 -6.49
CA ILE A 56 -0.15 3.55 -6.21
C ILE A 56 -0.16 4.34 -7.53
N GLU A 57 0.66 3.94 -8.46
CA GLU A 57 0.76 4.61 -9.76
C GLU A 57 -0.56 4.55 -10.52
N GLN A 58 -1.22 3.40 -10.52
CA GLN A 58 -2.50 3.25 -11.20
C GLN A 58 -3.59 4.11 -10.56
N GLY A 59 -3.59 4.22 -9.24
CA GLY A 59 -4.54 5.06 -8.54
C GLY A 59 -4.41 6.52 -8.92
N VAL A 60 -3.19 6.99 -9.03
CA VAL A 60 -2.91 8.39 -9.39
C VAL A 60 -3.34 8.70 -10.82
N LYS A 61 -3.29 7.71 -11.70
CA LYS A 61 -3.61 7.90 -13.11
C LYS A 61 -5.09 7.88 -13.45
N LYS A 62 -5.92 7.54 -12.50
CA LYS A 62 -7.37 7.50 -12.74
C LYS A 62 -8.00 8.88 -12.87
#